data_0c7c191b12b2236fef027dc3bc1d4b0c
#
_entry.id   0c7c191b12b2236fef027dc3bc1d4b0c
#
_cell.length_a   1.000
_cell.length_b   1.000
_cell.length_c   1.000
_cell.angle_alpha   90.00
_cell.angle_beta   90.00
_cell.angle_gamma   90.00
#
_symmetry.space_group_name_H-M   'P 1'
#
loop_
_entity.id
_entity.type
_entity.pdbx_description
1 polymer ?
#
loop_
_entity_poly.entity_id
_entity_poly.type
_entity_poly.pdbx_seq_one_letter_code
_entity_poly.pdbx_strand_id
1 'polypeptide(L)'
;MKTNKKTISGIVGLLALVLILGCVSGGYDTVPNRTAGTTQSIDLGTVVATRTVKIEGESSQLGLYGGGILGSAVGSTVGRGDGSVLASAGGAVAGAIVGKKIEKALTAKLAQEMTIELDDGRTVVVVQELKDPAFNSGDRVSVLGTRGGDARVRHEDYTTNQF
;
A
#
# COMPACT_ATOMS: atom_id res chain seq x y z
N MET A 1 10.18 -1.50 -43.88
CA MET A 1 10.91 -1.87 -42.64
C MET A 1 10.54 -3.31 -42.28
N LYS A 2 11.45 -4.29 -42.51
CA LYS A 2 11.20 -5.70 -42.19
C LYS A 2 11.52 -5.92 -40.69
N THR A 3 10.52 -5.99 -39.84
CA THR A 3 10.66 -6.34 -38.46
C THR A 3 11.07 -7.82 -38.36
N ASN A 4 12.25 -8.08 -37.78
CA ASN A 4 12.82 -9.42 -37.66
C ASN A 4 11.97 -10.24 -36.67
N LYS A 5 11.24 -11.24 -37.16
CA LYS A 5 10.42 -12.18 -36.35
C LYS A 5 11.20 -12.83 -35.21
N LYS A 6 12.52 -12.99 -35.35
CA LYS A 6 13.40 -13.59 -34.33
C LYS A 6 13.60 -12.68 -33.10
N THR A 7 13.63 -11.33 -33.29
CA THR A 7 13.76 -10.37 -32.18
C THR A 7 12.48 -10.27 -31.36
N ILE A 8 11.31 -10.33 -32.01
CA ILE A 8 10.02 -10.28 -31.33
C ILE A 8 9.80 -11.55 -30.49
N SER A 9 10.20 -12.72 -31.00
CA SER A 9 10.11 -14.00 -30.28
C SER A 9 10.99 -14.01 -29.04
N GLY A 10 12.18 -13.39 -29.08
CA GLY A 10 13.09 -13.27 -27.92
C GLY A 10 12.54 -12.37 -26.82
N ILE A 11 11.92 -11.24 -27.19
CA ILE A 11 11.32 -10.29 -26.22
C ILE A 11 10.08 -10.89 -25.55
N VAL A 12 9.22 -11.59 -26.31
CA VAL A 12 8.05 -12.29 -25.76
C VAL A 12 8.46 -13.42 -24.82
N GLY A 13 9.52 -14.17 -25.15
CA GLY A 13 10.08 -15.23 -24.29
C GLY A 13 10.65 -14.67 -22.98
N LEU A 14 11.34 -13.53 -23.03
CA LEU A 14 11.90 -12.86 -21.84
C LEU A 14 10.79 -12.31 -20.92
N LEU A 15 9.74 -11.73 -21.53
CA LEU A 15 8.58 -11.22 -20.79
C LEU A 15 7.77 -12.33 -20.11
N ALA A 16 7.63 -13.50 -20.78
CA ALA A 16 6.97 -14.66 -20.20
C ALA A 16 7.77 -15.26 -19.04
N LEU A 17 9.11 -15.26 -19.11
CA LEU A 17 9.97 -15.75 -18.04
C LEU A 17 9.87 -14.90 -16.77
N VAL A 18 9.73 -13.59 -16.90
CA VAL A 18 9.56 -12.65 -15.75
C VAL A 18 8.21 -12.87 -15.05
N LEU A 19 7.16 -13.26 -15.77
CA LEU A 19 5.83 -13.52 -15.20
C LEU A 19 5.74 -14.84 -14.42
N ILE A 20 6.61 -15.81 -14.69
CA ILE A 20 6.59 -17.13 -14.00
C ILE A 20 7.32 -17.08 -12.66
N LEU A 21 8.22 -16.13 -12.43
CA LEU A 21 8.97 -15.97 -11.18
C LEU A 21 8.21 -15.23 -10.07
N GLY A 22 6.96 -14.80 -10.33
CA GLY A 22 6.18 -13.93 -9.43
C GLY A 22 5.24 -14.60 -8.43
N CYS A 23 5.13 -15.93 -8.38
CA CYS A 23 4.16 -16.60 -7.51
C CYS A 23 4.80 -17.63 -6.57
N VAL A 24 5.53 -17.13 -5.57
CA VAL A 24 5.76 -17.88 -4.32
C VAL A 24 5.21 -17.03 -3.17
N SER A 25 3.89 -17.07 -3.00
CA SER A 25 3.25 -16.61 -1.77
C SER A 25 3.23 -17.79 -0.78
N GLY A 26 4.31 -17.95 -0.05
CA GLY A 26 4.32 -18.75 1.17
C GLY A 26 3.46 -18.04 2.21
N GLY A 27 2.36 -18.67 2.64
CA GLY A 27 1.44 -18.14 3.64
C GLY A 27 2.04 -18.17 5.05
N TYR A 28 3.05 -17.35 5.30
CA TYR A 28 3.51 -17.07 6.64
C TYR A 28 2.92 -15.73 7.09
N ASP A 29 2.34 -15.70 8.29
CA ASP A 29 1.94 -14.45 8.94
C ASP A 29 3.19 -13.57 9.13
N THR A 30 3.31 -12.52 8.32
CA THR A 30 4.48 -11.65 8.35
C THR A 30 4.31 -10.62 9.46
N VAL A 31 5.05 -10.78 10.54
CA VAL A 31 5.11 -9.78 11.61
C VAL A 31 6.09 -8.68 11.21
N PRO A 32 5.69 -7.39 11.24
CA PRO A 32 6.59 -6.29 10.93
C PRO A 32 7.81 -6.32 11.85
N ASN A 33 8.99 -6.07 11.31
CA ASN A 33 10.26 -6.10 12.07
C ASN A 33 10.26 -5.19 13.32
N ARG A 34 9.46 -4.12 13.30
CA ARG A 34 9.26 -3.21 14.46
C ARG A 34 8.54 -3.88 15.64
N THR A 35 7.80 -4.94 15.40
CA THR A 35 7.00 -5.65 16.40
C THR A 35 7.73 -6.87 16.95
N ALA A 36 8.76 -7.34 16.25
CA ALA A 36 9.57 -8.47 16.68
C ALA A 36 10.38 -8.10 17.94
N GLY A 37 10.18 -8.83 19.02
CA GLY A 37 10.89 -8.60 20.30
C GLY A 37 10.33 -7.46 21.15
N THR A 38 9.16 -6.88 20.81
CA THR A 38 8.49 -5.88 21.65
C THR A 38 7.29 -6.51 22.38
N THR A 39 7.12 -6.13 23.65
CA THR A 39 5.93 -6.52 24.42
C THR A 39 4.74 -5.69 23.94
N GLN A 40 3.67 -6.35 23.52
CA GLN A 40 2.40 -5.73 23.20
C GLN A 40 1.42 -5.90 24.35
N SER A 41 0.68 -4.86 24.70
CA SER A 41 -0.47 -4.98 25.58
C SER A 41 -1.69 -5.42 24.78
N ILE A 42 -2.54 -6.23 25.40
CA ILE A 42 -3.85 -6.59 24.87
C ILE A 42 -4.88 -5.99 25.81
N ASP A 43 -5.66 -5.07 25.30
CA ASP A 43 -6.78 -4.49 26.01
C ASP A 43 -8.08 -5.00 25.37
N LEU A 44 -9.01 -5.51 26.17
CA LEU A 44 -10.32 -5.97 25.70
C LEU A 44 -11.31 -4.81 25.71
N GLY A 45 -12.28 -4.84 24.78
CA GLY A 45 -13.28 -3.79 24.69
C GLY A 45 -14.42 -4.12 23.74
N THR A 46 -15.33 -3.18 23.60
CA THR A 46 -16.49 -3.26 22.71
C THR A 46 -16.49 -2.10 21.72
N VAL A 47 -16.74 -2.38 20.45
CA VAL A 47 -16.88 -1.36 19.42
C VAL A 47 -18.17 -0.60 19.63
N VAL A 48 -18.10 0.71 19.90
CA VAL A 48 -19.28 1.58 20.10
C VAL A 48 -19.74 2.22 18.80
N ALA A 49 -18.79 2.57 17.92
CA ALA A 49 -19.11 3.18 16.65
C ALA A 49 -18.07 2.82 15.59
N THR A 50 -18.51 2.76 14.33
CA THR A 50 -17.62 2.55 13.17
C THR A 50 -17.97 3.50 12.05
N ARG A 51 -16.96 3.90 11.27
CA ARG A 51 -17.14 4.60 9.99
C ARG A 51 -16.08 4.20 8.98
N THR A 52 -16.44 4.13 7.72
CA THR A 52 -15.49 3.92 6.63
C THR A 52 -14.79 5.25 6.32
N VAL A 53 -13.47 5.20 6.30
CA VAL A 53 -12.60 6.32 5.95
C VAL A 53 -11.64 5.89 4.84
N LYS A 54 -11.06 6.87 4.15
CA LYS A 54 -10.03 6.62 3.15
C LYS A 54 -8.67 7.00 3.73
N ILE A 55 -7.76 6.05 3.81
CA ILE A 55 -6.35 6.34 4.07
C ILE A 55 -5.75 6.89 2.79
N GLU A 56 -5.14 8.07 2.87
CA GLU A 56 -4.41 8.62 1.73
C GLU A 56 -3.24 7.72 1.36
N GLY A 57 -3.08 7.48 0.07
CA GLY A 57 -1.94 6.73 -0.44
C GLY A 57 -0.63 7.49 -0.22
N GLU A 58 0.42 6.74 -0.04
CA GLU A 58 1.78 7.28 0.04
C GLU A 58 2.34 7.49 -1.36
N SER A 59 3.13 8.54 -1.53
CA SER A 59 3.94 8.74 -2.72
C SER A 59 5.39 8.50 -2.37
N SER A 60 6.01 7.52 -3.00
CA SER A 60 7.42 7.22 -2.83
C SER A 60 8.29 7.97 -3.86
N GLN A 61 9.59 7.78 -3.74
CA GLN A 61 10.50 8.24 -4.78
C GLN A 61 10.33 7.48 -6.10
N LEU A 62 9.74 6.29 -6.05
CA LEU A 62 9.51 5.46 -7.24
C LEU A 62 8.57 6.15 -8.24
N GLY A 63 7.44 6.69 -7.79
CA GLY A 63 6.53 7.46 -8.64
C GLY A 63 7.18 8.74 -9.19
N LEU A 64 8.02 9.40 -8.37
CA LEU A 64 8.75 10.59 -8.79
C LEU A 64 9.78 10.25 -9.89
N TYR A 65 10.67 9.31 -9.64
CA TYR A 65 11.74 8.94 -10.58
C TYR A 65 11.19 8.19 -11.79
N GLY A 66 10.30 7.22 -11.59
CA GLY A 66 9.69 6.47 -12.69
C GLY A 66 8.91 7.37 -13.63
N GLY A 67 8.08 8.27 -13.09
CA GLY A 67 7.35 9.26 -13.86
C GLY A 67 8.27 10.24 -14.57
N GLY A 68 9.34 10.69 -13.91
CA GLY A 68 10.34 11.59 -14.50
C GLY A 68 11.09 10.96 -15.69
N ILE A 69 11.55 9.71 -15.54
CA ILE A 69 12.24 8.97 -16.61
C ILE A 69 11.32 8.76 -17.80
N LEU A 70 10.10 8.29 -17.58
CA LEU A 70 9.12 8.10 -18.67
C LEU A 70 8.74 9.43 -19.32
N GLY A 71 8.53 10.47 -18.53
CA GLY A 71 8.21 11.81 -19.03
C GLY A 71 9.34 12.40 -19.86
N SER A 72 10.60 12.22 -19.46
CA SER A 72 11.76 12.68 -20.23
C SER A 72 11.88 11.93 -21.56
N ALA A 73 11.67 10.60 -21.55
CA ALA A 73 11.69 9.78 -22.75
C ALA A 73 10.62 10.21 -23.77
N VAL A 74 9.40 10.50 -23.30
CA VAL A 74 8.33 11.03 -24.15
C VAL A 74 8.67 12.44 -24.62
N GLY A 75 9.15 13.31 -23.72
CA GLY A 75 9.54 14.69 -24.06
C GLY A 75 10.64 14.74 -25.11
N SER A 76 11.61 13.83 -25.07
CA SER A 76 12.71 13.76 -26.05
C SER A 76 12.25 13.42 -27.47
N THR A 77 11.07 12.86 -27.67
CA THR A 77 10.49 12.58 -28.99
C THR A 77 9.85 13.83 -29.63
N VAL A 78 9.63 14.87 -28.83
CA VAL A 78 9.02 16.12 -29.24
C VAL A 78 10.11 17.16 -29.51
N GLY A 79 10.23 17.64 -30.73
CA GLY A 79 11.22 18.63 -31.13
C GLY A 79 12.44 18.04 -31.84
N ARG A 80 13.30 18.94 -32.36
CA ARG A 80 14.57 18.61 -33.04
C ARG A 80 15.67 19.54 -32.53
N GLY A 81 16.87 19.01 -32.40
CA GLY A 81 18.02 19.78 -31.90
C GLY A 81 17.83 20.20 -30.45
N ASP A 82 18.18 21.42 -30.10
CA ASP A 82 18.13 21.96 -28.73
C ASP A 82 16.71 21.97 -28.14
N GLY A 83 15.67 22.04 -28.97
CA GLY A 83 14.27 21.95 -28.56
C GLY A 83 13.92 20.60 -27.94
N SER A 84 14.56 19.51 -28.37
CA SER A 84 14.37 18.19 -27.80
C SER A 84 14.88 18.09 -26.34
N VAL A 85 15.99 18.76 -26.03
CA VAL A 85 16.56 18.80 -24.67
C VAL A 85 15.61 19.54 -23.72
N LEU A 86 15.07 20.67 -24.16
CA LEU A 86 14.12 21.43 -23.34
C LEU A 86 12.80 20.69 -23.14
N ALA A 87 12.28 20.04 -24.19
CA ALA A 87 11.08 19.19 -24.11
C ALA A 87 11.29 17.97 -23.22
N SER A 88 12.48 17.35 -23.22
CA SER A 88 12.85 16.25 -22.32
C SER A 88 12.85 16.70 -20.85
N ALA A 89 13.45 17.87 -20.56
CA ALA A 89 13.48 18.43 -19.20
C ALA A 89 12.05 18.77 -18.70
N GLY A 90 11.24 19.43 -19.54
CA GLY A 90 9.83 19.70 -19.22
C GLY A 90 9.02 18.44 -19.03
N GLY A 91 9.22 17.44 -19.87
CA GLY A 91 8.60 16.12 -19.77
C GLY A 91 8.98 15.39 -18.49
N ALA A 92 10.24 15.46 -18.05
CA ALA A 92 10.68 14.87 -16.79
C ALA A 92 9.95 15.46 -15.58
N VAL A 93 9.84 16.80 -15.51
CA VAL A 93 9.13 17.49 -14.43
C VAL A 93 7.64 17.14 -14.42
N ALA A 94 6.99 17.24 -15.57
CA ALA A 94 5.57 16.92 -15.69
C ALA A 94 5.30 15.45 -15.36
N GLY A 95 6.12 14.54 -15.88
CA GLY A 95 6.03 13.09 -15.62
C GLY A 95 6.24 12.74 -14.16
N ALA A 96 7.17 13.39 -13.46
CA ALA A 96 7.40 13.20 -12.04
C ALA A 96 6.16 13.59 -11.20
N ILE A 97 5.52 14.72 -11.51
CA ILE A 97 4.31 15.17 -10.82
C ILE A 97 3.15 14.19 -11.06
N VAL A 98 2.95 13.79 -12.30
CA VAL A 98 1.89 12.83 -12.69
C VAL A 98 2.15 11.47 -12.05
N GLY A 99 3.39 10.97 -12.08
CA GLY A 99 3.80 9.71 -11.49
C GLY A 99 3.49 9.65 -9.98
N LYS A 100 3.82 10.71 -9.23
CA LYS A 100 3.46 10.81 -7.80
C LYS A 100 1.95 10.78 -7.57
N LYS A 101 1.17 11.48 -8.39
CA LYS A 101 -0.30 11.49 -8.24
C LYS A 101 -0.91 10.13 -8.52
N ILE A 102 -0.42 9.43 -9.55
CA ILE A 102 -0.88 8.08 -9.90
C ILE A 102 -0.54 7.12 -8.76
N GLU A 103 0.70 7.13 -8.27
CA GLU A 103 1.11 6.28 -7.16
C GLU A 103 0.24 6.52 -5.91
N LYS A 104 0.03 7.79 -5.53
CA LYS A 104 -0.84 8.14 -4.39
C LYS A 104 -2.27 7.64 -4.58
N ALA A 105 -2.80 7.69 -5.80
CA ALA A 105 -4.14 7.19 -6.09
C ALA A 105 -4.24 5.66 -6.03
N LEU A 106 -3.20 4.96 -6.51
CA LEU A 106 -3.14 3.50 -6.53
C LEU A 106 -2.86 2.89 -5.15
N THR A 107 -2.15 3.62 -4.28
CA THR A 107 -1.81 3.16 -2.92
C THR A 107 -2.82 3.58 -1.86
N ALA A 108 -3.81 4.42 -2.22
CA ALA A 108 -4.89 4.79 -1.32
C ALA A 108 -5.76 3.57 -0.99
N LYS A 109 -6.09 3.40 0.29
CA LYS A 109 -6.85 2.26 0.79
C LYS A 109 -8.10 2.69 1.53
N LEU A 110 -9.12 1.83 1.51
CA LEU A 110 -10.26 1.98 2.41
C LEU A 110 -9.85 1.46 3.79
N ALA A 111 -10.27 2.18 4.81
CA ALA A 111 -10.05 1.84 6.21
C ALA A 111 -11.34 1.98 7.00
N GLN A 112 -11.37 1.35 8.15
CA GLN A 112 -12.42 1.51 9.12
C GLN A 112 -11.85 2.22 10.34
N GLU A 113 -12.48 3.33 10.71
CA GLU A 113 -12.26 4.00 11.98
C GLU A 113 -13.26 3.43 12.98
N MET A 114 -12.76 2.96 14.10
CA MET A 114 -13.53 2.33 15.15
C MET A 114 -13.33 3.10 16.45
N THR A 115 -14.43 3.45 17.11
CA THR A 115 -14.42 3.91 18.49
C THR A 115 -14.69 2.71 19.39
N ILE A 116 -13.79 2.42 20.30
CA ILE A 116 -13.83 1.23 21.15
C ILE A 116 -13.83 1.69 22.61
N GLU A 117 -14.79 1.21 23.38
CA GLU A 117 -14.81 1.35 24.83
C GLU A 117 -14.11 0.11 25.43
N LEU A 118 -12.99 0.34 26.10
CA LEU A 118 -12.22 -0.71 26.75
C LEU A 118 -12.85 -1.10 28.07
N ASP A 119 -12.60 -2.34 28.51
CA ASP A 119 -13.17 -2.87 29.77
C ASP A 119 -12.64 -2.14 31.02
N ASP A 120 -11.55 -1.39 30.89
CA ASP A 120 -11.03 -0.51 31.94
C ASP A 120 -11.69 0.90 31.99
N GLY A 121 -12.68 1.15 31.15
CA GLY A 121 -13.43 2.41 31.06
C GLY A 121 -12.79 3.47 30.14
N ARG A 122 -11.64 3.19 29.54
CA ARG A 122 -11.05 4.12 28.55
C ARG A 122 -11.73 3.96 27.20
N THR A 123 -11.84 5.05 26.46
CA THR A 123 -12.28 5.03 25.07
C THR A 123 -11.10 5.31 24.16
N VAL A 124 -10.91 4.48 23.12
CA VAL A 124 -9.86 4.63 22.13
C VAL A 124 -10.43 4.67 20.72
N VAL A 125 -9.77 5.37 19.81
CA VAL A 125 -10.12 5.39 18.40
C VAL A 125 -8.99 4.74 17.62
N VAL A 126 -9.32 3.73 16.83
CA VAL A 126 -8.35 3.00 16.00
C VAL A 126 -8.80 3.09 14.53
N VAL A 127 -7.86 3.42 13.66
CA VAL A 127 -8.05 3.38 12.21
C VAL A 127 -7.24 2.22 11.65
N GLN A 128 -7.92 1.28 11.02
CA GLN A 128 -7.31 0.07 10.47
C GLN A 128 -7.81 -0.14 9.03
N GLU A 129 -6.94 -0.66 8.16
CA GLU A 129 -7.33 -1.06 6.81
C GLU A 129 -8.57 -1.97 6.86
N LEU A 130 -9.56 -1.67 6.02
CA LEU A 130 -10.81 -2.43 5.96
C LEU A 130 -10.49 -3.88 5.54
N LYS A 131 -10.87 -4.82 6.38
CA LYS A 131 -10.75 -6.26 6.13
C LYS A 131 -12.14 -6.91 6.21
N ASP A 132 -12.26 -8.07 5.66
CA ASP A 132 -13.45 -8.91 5.76
C ASP A 132 -13.19 -10.04 6.78
N PRO A 133 -14.07 -10.23 7.79
CA PRO A 133 -15.26 -9.43 8.09
C PRO A 133 -14.92 -8.04 8.67
N ALA A 134 -15.75 -7.04 8.31
CA ALA A 134 -15.67 -5.70 8.89
C ALA A 134 -16.20 -5.71 10.34
N PHE A 135 -15.74 -4.74 11.14
CA PHE A 135 -16.21 -4.58 12.51
C PHE A 135 -17.53 -3.82 12.54
N ASN A 136 -18.43 -4.22 13.45
CA ASN A 136 -19.71 -3.59 13.67
C ASN A 136 -19.82 -3.07 15.10
N SER A 137 -20.72 -2.12 15.32
CA SER A 137 -21.05 -1.68 16.68
C SER A 137 -21.62 -2.85 17.48
N GLY A 138 -21.11 -3.05 18.68
CA GLY A 138 -21.43 -4.17 19.56
C GLY A 138 -20.45 -5.33 19.49
N ASP A 139 -19.53 -5.38 18.53
CA ASP A 139 -18.55 -6.44 18.44
C ASP A 139 -17.57 -6.38 19.62
N ARG A 140 -17.29 -7.56 20.22
CA ARG A 140 -16.24 -7.72 21.20
C ARG A 140 -14.89 -7.86 20.49
N VAL A 141 -13.92 -7.08 20.94
CA VAL A 141 -12.62 -6.98 20.28
C VAL A 141 -11.47 -6.95 21.28
N SER A 142 -10.32 -7.39 20.79
CA SER A 142 -9.03 -7.19 21.44
C SER A 142 -8.25 -6.11 20.69
N VAL A 143 -7.78 -5.12 21.40
CA VAL A 143 -6.91 -4.05 20.92
C VAL A 143 -5.47 -4.40 21.29
N LEU A 144 -4.67 -4.72 20.28
CA LEU A 144 -3.24 -4.97 20.45
C LEU A 144 -2.49 -3.68 20.17
N GLY A 145 -1.72 -3.21 21.11
CA GLY A 145 -0.95 -1.99 20.92
C GLY A 145 0.27 -1.91 21.80
N THR A 146 1.26 -1.16 21.34
CA THR A 146 2.36 -0.69 22.16
C THR A 146 2.04 0.72 22.64
N ARG A 147 2.40 1.06 23.86
CA ARG A 147 2.19 2.41 24.41
C ARG A 147 2.89 3.45 23.51
N GLY A 148 2.09 4.19 22.70
CA GLY A 148 2.58 5.16 21.69
C GLY A 148 2.94 4.59 20.32
N GLY A 149 2.54 3.33 20.02
CA GLY A 149 2.77 2.66 18.72
C GLY A 149 1.50 2.31 17.97
N ASP A 150 1.66 1.52 16.91
CA ASP A 150 0.58 1.05 16.06
C ASP A 150 -0.41 0.18 16.85
N ALA A 151 -1.68 0.59 16.88
CA ALA A 151 -2.76 -0.21 17.43
C ALA A 151 -3.39 -1.10 16.35
N ARG A 152 -3.75 -2.32 16.72
CA ARG A 152 -4.44 -3.27 15.84
C ARG A 152 -5.63 -3.90 16.57
N VAL A 153 -6.76 -3.95 15.90
CA VAL A 153 -8.00 -4.53 16.42
C VAL A 153 -8.20 -5.93 15.81
N ARG A 154 -8.63 -6.87 16.65
CA ARG A 154 -9.03 -8.22 16.24
C ARG A 154 -10.36 -8.56 16.91
N HIS A 155 -11.18 -9.37 16.25
CA HIS A 155 -12.34 -9.98 16.91
C HIS A 155 -11.87 -10.91 18.05
N GLU A 156 -12.59 -10.92 19.17
CA GLU A 156 -12.23 -11.74 20.35
C GLU A 156 -12.19 -13.23 20.03
N ASP A 157 -13.07 -13.71 19.14
CA ASP A 157 -13.18 -15.13 18.76
C ASP A 157 -11.90 -15.70 18.11
N TYR A 158 -11.04 -14.84 17.52
CA TYR A 158 -9.75 -15.26 16.96
C TYR A 158 -8.66 -15.48 18.00
N THR A 159 -8.86 -15.02 19.24
CA THR A 159 -7.83 -15.13 20.29
C THR A 159 -7.87 -16.52 20.94
N THR A 160 -8.99 -17.22 20.91
CA THR A 160 -9.19 -18.50 21.63
C THR A 160 -8.65 -19.72 20.88
N ASN A 161 -8.40 -19.64 19.57
CA ASN A 161 -8.01 -20.80 18.74
C ASN A 161 -6.53 -20.88 18.35
N GLN A 162 -5.65 -20.09 18.98
CA GLN A 162 -4.21 -20.04 18.61
C GLN A 162 -3.25 -20.37 19.77
N PHE A 163 -3.70 -21.13 20.79
CA PHE A 163 -2.81 -21.69 21.84
C PHE A 163 -2.85 -23.21 21.87
#